data_168b7bafc934fc99424c7183d723e1b0
#
_entry.id   168b7bafc934fc99424c7183d723e1b0
#
_cell.length_a   1.000
_cell.length_b   1.000
_cell.length_c   1.000
_cell.angle_alpha   90.00
_cell.angle_beta   90.00
_cell.angle_gamma   90.00
#
_symmetry.space_group_name_H-M   'P 1'
#
loop_
_entity.id
_entity.type
_entity.pdbx_description
1 polymer ?
#
loop_
_entity_poly.entity_id
_entity_poly.type
_entity_poly.pdbx_seq_one_letter_code
_entity_poly.pdbx_strand_id
1 'polypeptide(L)'
;MRSRRVPKLNSKGKAGAENQSAISRRLAISAVAITPLITSLIPGSATGDPNLAICQQWIAMDVEHRQLLAEWGTLEGWLIKNRRWFRLSPYDRAAVPEGARLSQIEARLDVLETESNALLRAMRPAPAKSVEAIIANLSVAGRLIFEEDHPEAHGLIVRAVRDLAKLGAPK
;
A
#
# COMPACT_ATOMS: atom_id res chain seq x y z
N MET A 1 1.41 54.69 49.20
CA MET A 1 0.77 53.46 48.79
C MET A 1 0.04 53.64 47.48
N ARG A 2 0.64 53.19 46.37
CA ARG A 2 0.04 53.27 45.02
C ARG A 2 -0.31 51.89 44.55
N SER A 3 -1.62 51.62 44.45
CA SER A 3 -2.18 50.34 43.96
C SER A 3 -2.01 50.28 42.45
N ARG A 4 -1.23 49.31 41.94
CA ARG A 4 -1.09 49.01 40.53
C ARG A 4 -2.23 48.12 40.06
N ARG A 5 -3.11 48.63 39.21
CA ARG A 5 -4.11 47.83 38.47
C ARG A 5 -3.42 47.00 37.41
N VAL A 6 -3.66 45.72 37.46
CA VAL A 6 -3.24 44.75 36.41
C VAL A 6 -4.34 44.75 35.34
N PRO A 7 -3.98 44.87 34.04
CA PRO A 7 -4.97 44.75 32.96
C PRO A 7 -5.33 43.28 32.75
N LYS A 8 -6.63 42.98 32.69
CA LYS A 8 -7.17 41.71 32.27
C LYS A 8 -6.86 41.50 30.78
N LEU A 9 -6.04 40.52 30.46
CA LEU A 9 -5.86 40.01 29.10
C LEU A 9 -7.09 39.20 28.71
N ASN A 10 -7.86 39.69 27.78
CA ASN A 10 -9.01 39.00 27.20
C ASN A 10 -8.48 38.10 26.06
N SER A 11 -8.14 36.87 26.39
CA SER A 11 -7.73 35.87 25.41
C SER A 11 -8.96 35.23 24.75
N LYS A 12 -9.53 35.87 23.75
CA LYS A 12 -10.40 35.22 22.77
C LYS A 12 -9.52 34.42 21.83
N GLY A 13 -9.08 33.26 22.25
CA GLY A 13 -8.48 32.24 21.41
C GLY A 13 -9.51 31.72 20.43
N LYS A 14 -9.46 32.26 19.21
CA LYS A 14 -10.16 31.71 18.07
C LYS A 14 -9.45 30.43 17.70
N ALA A 15 -10.04 29.28 18.05
CA ALA A 15 -9.61 27.98 17.63
C ALA A 15 -9.58 27.97 16.11
N GLY A 16 -8.37 27.99 15.55
CA GLY A 16 -8.12 27.67 14.16
C GLY A 16 -8.46 26.21 13.96
N ALA A 17 -9.57 25.95 13.29
CA ALA A 17 -9.87 24.63 12.78
C ALA A 17 -8.74 24.25 11.84
N GLU A 18 -7.89 23.36 12.27
CA GLU A 18 -6.97 22.60 11.41
C GLU A 18 -7.84 21.84 10.43
N ASN A 19 -7.89 22.43 9.25
CA ASN A 19 -8.48 21.79 8.08
C ASN A 19 -7.50 20.72 7.59
N GLN A 20 -7.39 19.63 8.34
CA GLN A 20 -6.87 18.39 7.80
C GLN A 20 -7.89 17.93 6.78
N SER A 21 -7.70 18.41 5.58
CA SER A 21 -8.36 17.90 4.38
C SER A 21 -7.94 16.45 4.22
N ALA A 22 -8.56 15.58 5.01
CA ALA A 22 -8.73 14.21 4.61
C ALA A 22 -9.41 14.30 3.24
N ILE A 23 -8.64 14.05 2.20
CA ILE A 23 -9.11 13.96 0.83
C ILE A 23 -10.01 12.73 0.79
N SER A 24 -11.25 12.93 1.22
CA SER A 24 -12.32 11.95 1.09
C SER A 24 -12.72 11.91 -0.39
N ARG A 25 -12.01 11.12 -1.17
CA ARG A 25 -12.31 10.89 -2.59
C ARG A 25 -13.50 9.96 -2.71
N ARG A 26 -14.68 10.48 -2.42
CA ARG A 26 -15.92 9.84 -2.88
C ARG A 26 -16.29 10.39 -4.24
N LEU A 27 -15.60 9.94 -5.27
CA LEU A 27 -16.16 9.97 -6.62
C LEU A 27 -17.03 8.73 -6.75
N ALA A 28 -18.33 8.94 -6.79
CA ALA A 28 -19.31 7.93 -7.20
C ALA A 28 -19.06 7.62 -8.68
N ILE A 29 -18.24 6.62 -8.94
CA ILE A 29 -18.16 6.02 -10.27
C ILE A 29 -19.23 4.96 -10.29
N SER A 30 -20.22 5.16 -11.17
CA SER A 30 -21.26 4.21 -11.47
C SER A 30 -20.63 2.86 -11.78
N ALA A 31 -20.86 1.88 -10.90
CA ALA A 31 -20.40 0.54 -11.04
C ALA A 31 -21.07 -0.11 -12.26
N VAL A 32 -20.36 -0.15 -13.38
CA VAL A 32 -20.57 -1.23 -14.33
C VAL A 32 -20.05 -2.48 -13.63
N ALA A 33 -20.95 -3.33 -13.21
CA ALA A 33 -20.65 -4.62 -12.62
C ALA A 33 -19.98 -5.51 -13.68
N ILE A 34 -18.67 -5.37 -13.83
CA ILE A 34 -17.86 -6.42 -14.41
C ILE A 34 -17.63 -7.39 -13.26
N THR A 35 -18.46 -8.39 -13.17
CA THR A 35 -18.23 -9.56 -12.34
C THR A 35 -16.93 -10.21 -12.85
N PRO A 36 -15.81 -10.13 -12.14
CA PRO A 36 -14.69 -10.99 -12.48
C PRO A 36 -15.15 -12.40 -12.13
N LEU A 37 -15.36 -13.22 -13.13
CA LEU A 37 -15.33 -14.66 -13.00
C LEU A 37 -13.91 -15.00 -12.48
N ILE A 38 -13.74 -14.91 -11.16
CA ILE A 38 -12.65 -15.57 -10.49
C ILE A 38 -12.98 -17.06 -10.60
N THR A 39 -12.72 -17.60 -11.77
CA THR A 39 -12.60 -19.03 -11.96
C THR A 39 -11.36 -19.42 -11.15
N SER A 40 -11.61 -19.89 -9.94
CA SER A 40 -10.62 -20.47 -9.05
C SER A 40 -10.05 -21.72 -9.73
N LEU A 41 -9.08 -21.53 -10.58
CA LEU A 41 -8.12 -22.58 -10.94
C LEU A 41 -7.07 -22.62 -9.82
N ILE A 42 -7.50 -23.10 -8.65
CA ILE A 42 -6.56 -23.68 -7.68
C ILE A 42 -6.42 -25.13 -8.16
N PRO A 43 -5.33 -25.50 -8.84
CA PRO A 43 -5.05 -26.91 -9.07
C PRO A 43 -4.87 -27.52 -7.70
N GLY A 44 -5.75 -28.46 -7.35
CA GLY A 44 -5.72 -29.18 -6.11
C GLY A 44 -4.39 -29.91 -5.91
N SER A 45 -3.54 -29.35 -5.07
CA SER A 45 -2.46 -30.09 -4.42
C SER A 45 -2.86 -30.28 -2.97
N ALA A 46 -3.58 -31.32 -2.69
CA ALA A 46 -4.07 -31.70 -1.36
C ALA A 46 -2.95 -32.02 -0.34
N THR A 47 -1.69 -31.79 -0.67
CA THR A 47 -0.49 -32.01 0.16
C THR A 47 0.35 -30.81 0.42
N GLY A 48 0.01 -29.63 -0.15
CA GLY A 48 0.76 -28.39 -0.04
C GLY A 48 0.51 -27.63 1.27
N ASP A 49 1.40 -26.69 1.58
CA ASP A 49 1.22 -25.73 2.66
C ASP A 49 0.07 -24.77 2.29
N PRO A 50 -0.95 -24.59 3.14
CA PRO A 50 -2.14 -23.80 2.81
C PRO A 50 -1.82 -22.31 2.60
N ASN A 51 -0.74 -21.82 3.18
CA ASN A 51 -0.35 -20.40 3.07
C ASN A 51 0.61 -20.12 1.92
N LEU A 52 1.30 -21.13 1.39
CA LEU A 52 2.35 -20.91 0.38
C LEU A 52 1.82 -20.19 -0.86
N ALA A 53 0.71 -20.67 -1.42
CA ALA A 53 0.10 -20.04 -2.60
C ALA A 53 -0.40 -18.61 -2.30
N ILE A 54 -0.98 -18.39 -1.11
CA ILE A 54 -1.45 -17.07 -0.67
C ILE A 54 -0.27 -16.10 -0.53
N CYS A 55 0.83 -16.54 0.09
CA CYS A 55 2.04 -15.73 0.22
C CYS A 55 2.65 -15.35 -1.14
N GLN A 56 2.73 -16.34 -2.06
CA GLN A 56 3.26 -16.12 -3.40
C GLN A 56 2.39 -15.09 -4.18
N GLN A 57 1.07 -15.24 -4.10
CA GLN A 57 0.15 -14.29 -4.72
C GLN A 57 0.29 -12.89 -4.11
N TRP A 58 0.36 -12.80 -2.78
CA TRP A 58 0.54 -11.52 -2.09
C TRP A 58 1.86 -10.84 -2.49
N ILE A 59 2.96 -11.59 -2.57
CA ILE A 59 4.27 -11.06 -2.99
C ILE A 59 4.21 -10.54 -4.43
N ALA A 60 3.53 -11.25 -5.34
CA ALA A 60 3.37 -10.80 -6.72
C ALA A 60 2.60 -9.46 -6.79
N MET A 61 1.53 -9.32 -5.98
CA MET A 61 0.75 -8.09 -5.89
C MET A 61 1.56 -6.93 -5.29
N ASP A 62 2.38 -7.20 -4.27
CA ASP A 62 3.26 -6.19 -3.67
C ASP A 62 4.32 -5.69 -4.69
N VAL A 63 4.84 -6.56 -5.55
CA VAL A 63 5.74 -6.16 -6.64
C VAL A 63 5.02 -5.24 -7.64
N GLU A 64 3.81 -5.60 -8.08
CA GLU A 64 3.00 -4.76 -8.96
C GLU A 64 2.70 -3.40 -8.30
N HIS A 65 2.29 -3.41 -7.04
CA HIS A 65 1.98 -2.20 -6.27
C HIS A 65 3.18 -1.24 -6.22
N ARG A 66 4.38 -1.75 -5.91
CA ARG A 66 5.60 -0.92 -5.89
C ARG A 66 5.96 -0.36 -7.26
N GLN A 67 5.78 -1.13 -8.33
CA GLN A 67 6.02 -0.67 -9.69
C GLN A 67 5.07 0.47 -10.06
N LEU A 68 3.78 0.31 -9.74
CA LEU A 68 2.77 1.35 -10.00
C LEU A 68 3.01 2.61 -9.17
N LEU A 69 3.46 2.49 -7.91
CA LEU A 69 3.83 3.65 -7.09
C LEU A 69 5.01 4.42 -7.68
N ALA A 70 6.03 3.71 -8.20
CA ALA A 70 7.18 4.34 -8.86
C ALA A 70 6.76 5.05 -10.16
N GLU A 71 5.89 4.42 -10.97
CA GLU A 71 5.33 5.02 -12.17
C GLU A 71 4.48 6.25 -11.81
N TRP A 72 3.61 6.15 -10.80
CA TRP A 72 2.77 7.23 -10.31
C TRP A 72 3.61 8.45 -9.90
N GLY A 73 4.65 8.24 -9.07
CA GLY A 73 5.51 9.33 -8.61
C GLY A 73 6.27 10.02 -9.76
N THR A 74 6.74 9.23 -10.74
CA THR A 74 7.41 9.76 -11.93
C THR A 74 6.45 10.61 -12.77
N LEU A 75 5.25 10.11 -13.00
CA LEU A 75 4.23 10.77 -13.81
C LEU A 75 3.69 12.03 -13.13
N GLU A 76 3.41 11.97 -11.82
CA GLU A 76 2.98 13.13 -11.05
C GLU A 76 4.06 14.22 -11.06
N GLY A 77 5.31 13.86 -10.81
CA GLY A 77 6.43 14.81 -10.87
C GLY A 77 6.54 15.50 -12.23
N TRP A 78 6.36 14.74 -13.32
CA TRP A 78 6.34 15.30 -14.67
C TRP A 78 5.15 16.26 -14.88
N LEU A 79 3.95 15.88 -14.45
CA LEU A 79 2.73 16.69 -14.56
C LEU A 79 2.86 18.00 -13.78
N ILE A 80 3.43 17.96 -12.58
CA ILE A 80 3.68 19.15 -11.76
C ILE A 80 4.60 20.12 -12.50
N LYS A 81 5.73 19.60 -13.03
CA LYS A 81 6.76 20.40 -13.69
C LYS A 81 6.30 20.97 -15.03
N ASN A 82 5.59 20.19 -15.83
CA ASN A 82 5.31 20.54 -17.23
C ASN A 82 3.89 21.08 -17.45
N ARG A 83 2.94 20.75 -16.59
CA ARG A 83 1.52 21.09 -16.77
C ARG A 83 0.92 21.93 -15.65
N ARG A 84 1.69 22.31 -14.64
CA ARG A 84 1.17 23.01 -13.44
C ARG A 84 -0.03 22.29 -12.82
N TRP A 85 0.05 20.95 -12.73
CA TRP A 85 -1.01 19.99 -12.45
C TRP A 85 -1.99 20.44 -11.35
N PHE A 86 -1.49 20.94 -10.24
CA PHE A 86 -2.35 21.37 -9.12
C PHE A 86 -3.15 22.66 -9.38
N ARG A 87 -2.85 23.38 -10.47
CA ARG A 87 -3.58 24.60 -10.87
C ARG A 87 -4.66 24.32 -11.93
N LEU A 88 -4.68 23.10 -12.49
CA LEU A 88 -5.70 22.71 -13.46
C LEU A 88 -7.03 22.41 -12.77
N SER A 89 -8.13 22.77 -13.43
CA SER A 89 -9.46 22.34 -13.02
C SER A 89 -9.60 20.81 -13.19
N PRO A 90 -10.55 20.15 -12.50
CA PRO A 90 -10.82 18.72 -12.72
C PRO A 90 -11.11 18.37 -14.19
N TYR A 91 -11.79 19.26 -14.90
CA TYR A 91 -12.07 19.11 -16.33
C TYR A 91 -10.79 19.14 -17.17
N ASP A 92 -9.92 20.13 -16.94
CA ASP A 92 -8.66 20.23 -17.67
C ASP A 92 -7.71 19.07 -17.37
N ARG A 93 -7.72 18.57 -16.11
CA ARG A 93 -6.95 17.36 -15.74
C ARG A 93 -7.39 16.13 -16.51
N ALA A 94 -8.71 15.95 -16.68
CA ALA A 94 -9.25 14.83 -17.44
C ALA A 94 -8.91 14.89 -18.93
N ALA A 95 -8.67 16.08 -19.48
CA ALA A 95 -8.26 16.27 -20.87
C ALA A 95 -6.77 16.00 -21.14
N VAL A 96 -5.94 15.87 -20.08
CA VAL A 96 -4.51 15.57 -20.22
C VAL A 96 -4.32 14.05 -20.27
N PRO A 97 -3.74 13.47 -21.35
CA PRO A 97 -3.56 12.02 -21.48
C PRO A 97 -2.80 11.38 -20.31
N GLU A 98 -1.75 12.06 -19.83
CA GLU A 98 -0.94 11.62 -18.69
C GLU A 98 -1.75 11.66 -17.37
N GLY A 99 -2.72 12.58 -17.26
CA GLY A 99 -3.64 12.64 -16.15
C GLY A 99 -4.62 11.46 -16.12
N ALA A 100 -5.07 11.02 -17.29
CA ALA A 100 -5.89 9.80 -17.40
C ALA A 100 -5.10 8.56 -16.95
N ARG A 101 -3.81 8.46 -17.33
CA ARG A 101 -2.93 7.37 -16.88
C ARG A 101 -2.74 7.40 -15.36
N LEU A 102 -2.53 8.58 -14.77
CA LEU A 102 -2.42 8.73 -13.32
C LEU A 102 -3.67 8.19 -12.60
N SER A 103 -4.86 8.53 -13.09
CA SER A 103 -6.12 8.02 -12.52
C SER A 103 -6.30 6.51 -12.68
N GLN A 104 -5.81 5.92 -13.78
CA GLN A 104 -5.81 4.47 -13.96
C GLN A 104 -4.89 3.78 -12.94
N ILE A 105 -3.70 4.34 -12.70
CA ILE A 105 -2.77 3.82 -11.69
C ILE A 105 -3.41 3.90 -10.30
N GLU A 106 -3.99 5.04 -9.94
CA GLU A 106 -4.68 5.22 -8.65
C GLU A 106 -5.78 4.15 -8.45
N ALA A 107 -6.64 3.97 -9.45
CA ALA A 107 -7.69 2.96 -9.38
C ALA A 107 -7.13 1.52 -9.23
N ARG A 108 -6.02 1.20 -9.90
CA ARG A 108 -5.38 -0.12 -9.76
C ARG A 108 -4.74 -0.31 -8.39
N LEU A 109 -4.11 0.73 -7.84
CA LEU A 109 -3.54 0.72 -6.48
C LEU A 109 -4.63 0.45 -5.42
N ASP A 110 -5.81 1.08 -5.53
CA ASP A 110 -6.94 0.85 -4.62
C ASP A 110 -7.43 -0.61 -4.67
N VAL A 111 -7.47 -1.21 -5.87
CA VAL A 111 -7.81 -2.63 -6.04
C VAL A 111 -6.75 -3.52 -5.40
N LEU A 112 -5.46 -3.28 -5.68
CA LEU A 112 -4.35 -4.05 -5.13
C LEU A 112 -4.32 -3.99 -3.60
N GLU A 113 -4.57 -2.83 -3.01
CA GLU A 113 -4.67 -2.67 -1.56
C GLU A 113 -5.79 -3.54 -0.97
N THR A 114 -6.97 -3.50 -1.59
CA THR A 114 -8.12 -4.28 -1.14
C THR A 114 -7.84 -5.79 -1.23
N GLU A 115 -7.31 -6.25 -2.36
CA GLU A 115 -7.01 -7.65 -2.62
C GLU A 115 -5.87 -8.16 -1.71
N SER A 116 -4.77 -7.40 -1.56
CA SER A 116 -3.65 -7.77 -0.70
C SER A 116 -4.05 -7.87 0.77
N ASN A 117 -4.89 -6.95 1.24
CA ASN A 117 -5.47 -7.01 2.59
C ASN A 117 -6.38 -8.23 2.78
N ALA A 118 -7.12 -8.64 1.76
CA ALA A 118 -7.93 -9.86 1.80
C ALA A 118 -7.05 -11.12 1.90
N LEU A 119 -5.95 -11.19 1.15
CA LEU A 119 -4.98 -12.28 1.23
C LEU A 119 -4.33 -12.38 2.62
N LEU A 120 -3.92 -11.24 3.22
CA LEU A 120 -3.36 -11.24 4.57
C LEU A 120 -4.34 -11.80 5.60
N ARG A 121 -5.62 -11.45 5.49
CA ARG A 121 -6.68 -11.99 6.39
C ARG A 121 -6.96 -13.47 6.13
N ALA A 122 -6.73 -13.95 4.92
CA ALA A 122 -6.92 -15.37 4.58
C ALA A 122 -5.77 -16.26 5.04
N MET A 123 -4.59 -15.69 5.35
CA MET A 123 -3.46 -16.45 5.91
C MET A 123 -3.84 -17.07 7.26
N ARG A 124 -3.71 -18.39 7.37
CA ARG A 124 -4.07 -19.12 8.58
C ARG A 124 -2.88 -19.24 9.53
N PRO A 125 -3.10 -19.19 10.85
CA PRO A 125 -2.06 -19.47 11.83
C PRO A 125 -1.78 -20.97 11.86
N ALA A 126 -1.08 -21.47 10.85
CA ALA A 126 -0.72 -22.89 10.73
C ALA A 126 0.80 -23.02 10.59
N PRO A 127 1.42 -24.08 11.17
CA PRO A 127 2.84 -24.34 10.99
C PRO A 127 3.16 -24.55 9.52
N ALA A 128 4.25 -23.94 9.06
CA ALA A 128 4.77 -24.17 7.72
C ALA A 128 5.26 -25.62 7.59
N LYS A 129 4.95 -26.25 6.47
CA LYS A 129 5.28 -27.67 6.21
C LYS A 129 6.52 -27.86 5.33
N SER A 130 7.09 -26.78 4.82
CA SER A 130 8.28 -26.79 3.98
C SER A 130 9.14 -25.56 4.20
N VAL A 131 10.42 -25.65 3.82
CA VAL A 131 11.35 -24.51 3.84
C VAL A 131 10.85 -23.39 2.93
N GLU A 132 10.28 -23.74 1.78
CA GLU A 132 9.69 -22.75 0.86
C GLU A 132 8.55 -21.97 1.49
N ALA A 133 7.69 -22.65 2.25
CA ALA A 133 6.58 -22.00 2.97
C ALA A 133 7.11 -21.05 4.08
N ILE A 134 8.19 -21.46 4.78
CA ILE A 134 8.85 -20.58 5.77
C ILE A 134 9.43 -19.34 5.08
N ILE A 135 10.13 -19.51 3.96
CA ILE A 135 10.70 -18.45 3.17
C ILE A 135 9.60 -17.49 2.69
N ALA A 136 8.49 -18.03 2.17
CA ALA A 136 7.37 -17.21 1.69
C ALA A 136 6.73 -16.39 2.83
N ASN A 137 6.46 -17.00 3.98
CA ASN A 137 5.92 -16.32 5.16
C ASN A 137 6.86 -15.20 5.66
N LEU A 138 8.17 -15.48 5.78
CA LEU A 138 9.15 -14.49 6.19
C LEU A 138 9.31 -13.36 5.15
N SER A 139 9.19 -13.70 3.86
CA SER A 139 9.25 -12.70 2.79
C SER A 139 8.06 -11.72 2.84
N VAL A 140 6.86 -12.22 3.15
CA VAL A 140 5.70 -11.35 3.40
C VAL A 140 5.94 -10.49 4.64
N ALA A 141 6.35 -11.09 5.76
CA ALA A 141 6.63 -10.36 7.00
C ALA A 141 7.68 -9.26 6.82
N GLY A 142 8.78 -9.56 6.11
CA GLY A 142 9.84 -8.59 5.83
C GLY A 142 9.37 -7.42 4.96
N ARG A 143 8.37 -7.63 4.09
CA ARG A 143 7.81 -6.56 3.25
C ARG A 143 6.77 -5.71 3.98
N LEU A 144 6.14 -6.24 5.04
CA LEU A 144 5.21 -5.53 5.91
C LEU A 144 5.93 -4.67 6.96
N ILE A 145 7.20 -4.98 7.27
CA ILE A 145 8.02 -4.22 8.20
C ILE A 145 8.82 -3.20 7.40
N PHE A 146 8.53 -1.91 7.63
CA PHE A 146 9.30 -0.84 7.01
C PHE A 146 10.73 -0.79 7.58
N GLU A 147 11.72 -0.74 6.68
CA GLU A 147 13.14 -0.69 7.06
C GLU A 147 13.45 0.57 7.86
N GLU A 148 12.82 1.69 7.52
CA GLU A 148 13.02 2.98 8.18
C GLU A 148 12.52 2.97 9.64
N ASP A 149 11.44 2.21 9.93
CA ASP A 149 10.86 2.16 11.27
C ASP A 149 11.52 1.10 12.16
N HIS A 150 11.94 -0.02 11.56
CA HIS A 150 12.47 -1.18 12.29
C HIS A 150 13.67 -1.84 11.57
N PRO A 151 14.82 -1.13 11.40
CA PRO A 151 15.94 -1.59 10.58
C PRO A 151 16.55 -2.91 11.09
N GLU A 152 16.65 -3.12 12.41
CA GLU A 152 17.19 -4.34 12.97
C GLU A 152 16.29 -5.55 12.72
N ALA A 153 14.98 -5.41 12.94
CA ALA A 153 14.00 -6.47 12.72
C ALA A 153 13.92 -6.85 11.24
N HIS A 154 13.84 -5.85 10.36
CA HIS A 154 13.88 -6.05 8.91
C HIS A 154 15.16 -6.77 8.48
N GLY A 155 16.33 -6.31 8.94
CA GLY A 155 17.63 -6.92 8.65
C GLY A 155 17.75 -8.37 9.13
N LEU A 156 17.15 -8.72 10.27
CA LEU A 156 17.10 -10.11 10.77
C LEU A 156 16.26 -11.00 9.85
N ILE A 157 15.09 -10.54 9.43
CA ILE A 157 14.20 -11.29 8.54
C ILE A 157 14.87 -11.51 7.18
N VAL A 158 15.45 -10.47 6.58
CA VAL A 158 16.14 -10.57 5.29
C VAL A 158 17.30 -11.59 5.35
N ARG A 159 18.07 -11.61 6.43
CA ARG A 159 19.12 -12.61 6.63
C ARG A 159 18.56 -14.02 6.76
N ALA A 160 17.51 -14.21 7.58
CA ALA A 160 16.86 -15.52 7.75
C ALA A 160 16.33 -16.08 6.43
N VAL A 161 15.68 -15.24 5.61
CA VAL A 161 15.20 -15.63 4.27
C VAL A 161 16.36 -16.09 3.38
N ARG A 162 17.47 -15.33 3.35
CA ARG A 162 18.66 -15.66 2.56
C ARG A 162 19.30 -16.97 2.99
N ASP A 163 19.42 -17.19 4.29
CA ASP A 163 20.08 -18.37 4.84
C ASP A 163 19.22 -19.63 4.63
N LEU A 164 17.92 -19.54 4.81
CA LEU A 164 16.98 -20.61 4.50
C LEU A 164 16.98 -20.98 3.01
N ALA A 165 17.06 -19.98 2.12
CA ALA A 165 17.15 -20.24 0.67
C ALA A 165 18.41 -21.02 0.30
N LYS A 166 19.55 -20.79 0.98
CA LYS A 166 20.79 -21.57 0.79
C LYS A 166 20.67 -23.01 1.31
N LEU A 167 19.96 -23.20 2.43
CA LEU A 167 19.74 -24.53 3.02
C LEU A 167 18.76 -25.37 2.20
N GLY A 168 17.77 -24.73 1.56
CA GLY A 168 16.79 -25.41 0.72
C GLY A 168 17.25 -25.67 -0.72
N ALA A 169 18.41 -25.15 -1.14
CA ALA A 169 18.95 -25.41 -2.48
C ALA A 169 19.39 -26.88 -2.60
N PRO A 170 18.96 -27.63 -3.63
CA PRO A 170 19.46 -28.98 -3.87
C PRO A 170 20.96 -28.94 -4.14
N LYS A 171 21.69 -29.88 -3.51
CA LYS A 171 23.13 -30.07 -3.73
C LYS A 171 23.37 -30.80 -5.04
#